data_1628b5bb6084ceef4d408b8120138b04
#
_entry.id   1628b5bb6084ceef4d408b8120138b04
#
_cell.length_a   1.000
_cell.length_b   1.000
_cell.length_c   1.000
_cell.angle_alpha   90.00
_cell.angle_beta   90.00
_cell.angle_gamma   90.00
#
_symmetry.space_group_name_H-M   'P 1'
#
loop_
_entity.id
_entity.type
_entity.pdbx_description
1 polymer ?
#
loop_
_entity_poly.entity_id
_entity_poly.type
_entity_poly.pdbx_seq_one_letter_code
_entity_poly.pdbx_strand_id
1 'polypeptide(L)'
;KIHVRTIYFNGKIITNSQSRHNSMNKPLENLRVIELGQLLAGPFAGCMLGYFGAEVIKIEPPGGDPIRNWREVKDGTSLWWRSLGRNKKCISLDLKTEEGRDLVKQLMKTADVVVENFRPGVLEKWGLDPVSLQADNPNLIYARISGYGQTGPYSEKAGFASACEAISGFRFVNGYPGEAPVRPNLSIGDTISGLHAVIGILMALRAKDQAVHEGKSGGQVVDVALYESMFNLLEAVIPEYDGAGVVRQPSGTTVTGIVPTNTYKCADDKFVVIGGNGDSIFARLMKAVG
;
A
#
# COMPACT_ATOMS: atom_id res chain seq x y z
N LYS A 1 10.82 -3.40 -21.04
CA LYS A 1 11.54 -2.77 -19.91
C LYS A 1 10.54 -1.88 -19.17
N ILE A 2 10.14 -2.28 -17.99
CA ILE A 2 9.27 -1.47 -17.12
C ILE A 2 10.18 -0.46 -16.42
N HIS A 3 10.00 0.82 -16.73
CA HIS A 3 10.73 1.89 -16.07
C HIS A 3 9.80 2.57 -15.06
N VAL A 4 10.02 2.32 -13.79
CA VAL A 4 9.42 3.11 -12.71
C VAL A 4 10.28 4.37 -12.55
N ARG A 5 9.89 5.45 -13.22
CA ARG A 5 10.50 6.77 -13.02
C ARG A 5 9.44 7.73 -12.47
N THR A 6 9.46 7.93 -11.19
CA THR A 6 8.86 9.11 -10.57
C THR A 6 9.95 9.76 -9.74
N ILE A 7 10.64 10.74 -10.29
CA ILE A 7 11.62 11.56 -9.57
C ILE A 7 11.02 12.96 -9.52
N TYR A 8 10.80 13.47 -8.33
CA TYR A 8 10.45 14.87 -8.10
C TYR A 8 11.73 15.66 -7.84
N PHE A 9 11.97 16.68 -8.64
CA PHE A 9 13.00 17.69 -8.37
C PHE A 9 12.41 19.08 -8.56
N ASN A 10 12.59 19.97 -7.57
CA ASN A 10 12.26 21.40 -7.60
C ASN A 10 10.83 21.78 -8.10
N GLY A 11 9.80 21.11 -7.61
CA GLY A 11 8.41 21.56 -7.83
C GLY A 11 7.90 21.55 -9.28
N LYS A 12 8.66 20.99 -10.23
CA LYS A 12 8.23 20.81 -11.62
C LYS A 12 8.06 19.33 -11.95
N ILE A 13 6.89 19.00 -12.47
CA ILE A 13 6.63 17.71 -13.11
C ILE A 13 7.37 17.72 -14.44
N ILE A 14 8.45 16.95 -14.54
CA ILE A 14 9.09 16.73 -15.84
C ILE A 14 8.27 15.65 -16.56
N THR A 15 7.29 16.08 -17.32
CA THR A 15 6.68 15.25 -18.35
C THR A 15 7.62 15.27 -19.56
N ASN A 16 8.31 14.18 -19.80
CA ASN A 16 9.06 14.03 -21.03
C ASN A 16 8.05 13.78 -22.16
N SER A 17 7.55 14.87 -22.77
CA SER A 17 6.77 14.82 -23.99
C SER A 17 7.73 14.79 -25.18
N GLN A 18 7.53 13.82 -26.03
CA GLN A 18 8.13 13.58 -27.35
C GLN A 18 9.34 12.64 -27.40
N SER A 19 9.03 11.35 -27.36
CA SER A 19 9.65 10.39 -28.25
C SER A 19 8.54 9.51 -28.82
N ARG A 20 8.51 9.35 -30.15
CA ARG A 20 7.67 8.40 -30.86
C ARG A 20 8.02 6.99 -30.37
N HIS A 21 7.38 6.57 -29.29
CA HIS A 21 7.39 5.17 -28.89
C HIS A 21 6.15 4.54 -29.54
N ASN A 22 6.35 3.44 -30.26
CA ASN A 22 5.29 2.48 -30.50
C ASN A 22 4.51 2.38 -29.18
N SER A 23 3.21 2.61 -29.23
CA SER A 23 2.33 2.52 -28.04
C SER A 23 2.35 1.07 -27.56
N MET A 24 3.33 0.74 -26.71
CA MET A 24 3.21 -0.48 -25.93
C MET A 24 1.99 -0.29 -25.02
N ASN A 25 1.02 -1.19 -25.12
CA ASN A 25 -0.13 -1.21 -24.25
C ASN A 25 0.35 -1.13 -22.81
N LYS A 26 -0.35 -0.39 -21.98
CA LYS A 26 -0.02 -0.33 -20.56
C LYS A 26 -0.24 -1.71 -19.94
N PRO A 27 0.58 -2.13 -18.96
CA PRO A 27 0.50 -3.48 -18.38
C PRO A 27 -0.89 -3.89 -17.89
N LEU A 28 -1.67 -2.94 -17.37
CA LEU A 28 -3.01 -3.16 -16.83
C LEU A 28 -4.10 -2.48 -17.68
N GLU A 29 -3.82 -2.20 -18.96
CA GLU A 29 -4.83 -1.72 -19.88
C GLU A 29 -5.95 -2.76 -20.00
N ASN A 30 -7.20 -2.30 -20.02
CA ASN A 30 -8.42 -3.09 -19.97
C ASN A 30 -8.77 -3.74 -18.62
N LEU A 31 -7.98 -3.56 -17.58
CA LEU A 31 -8.35 -3.95 -16.22
C LEU A 31 -9.27 -2.90 -15.60
N ARG A 32 -10.46 -3.30 -15.14
CA ARG A 32 -11.40 -2.42 -14.43
C ARG A 32 -11.36 -2.70 -12.94
N VAL A 33 -11.09 -1.65 -12.15
CA VAL A 33 -10.99 -1.68 -10.69
C VAL A 33 -12.10 -0.81 -10.10
N ILE A 34 -12.93 -1.38 -9.23
CA ILE A 34 -13.86 -0.63 -8.39
C ILE A 34 -13.19 -0.43 -7.02
N GLU A 35 -12.94 0.81 -6.68
CA GLU A 35 -12.33 1.19 -5.41
C GLU A 35 -13.40 1.73 -4.46
N LEU A 36 -13.71 0.97 -3.40
CA LEU A 36 -14.58 1.39 -2.30
C LEU A 36 -13.79 1.97 -1.13
N GLY A 37 -12.47 1.76 -1.13
CA GLY A 37 -11.58 2.17 -0.07
C GLY A 37 -11.60 3.67 0.21
N GLN A 38 -11.34 4.04 1.46
CA GLN A 38 -11.25 5.42 1.91
C GLN A 38 -9.88 5.69 2.54
N LEU A 39 -9.51 6.95 2.60
CA LEU A 39 -8.26 7.46 3.17
C LEU A 39 -7.03 6.97 2.41
N LEU A 40 -6.35 5.89 2.85
CA LEU A 40 -4.99 5.60 2.42
C LEU A 40 -4.80 4.22 1.79
N ALA A 41 -4.95 3.13 2.53
CA ALA A 41 -4.48 1.81 2.10
C ALA A 41 -5.14 1.33 0.79
N GLY A 42 -6.47 1.32 0.74
CA GLY A 42 -7.23 1.01 -0.48
C GLY A 42 -6.98 2.02 -1.60
N PRO A 43 -7.12 3.35 -1.33
CA PRO A 43 -6.83 4.38 -2.31
C PRO A 43 -5.40 4.37 -2.86
N PHE A 44 -4.41 3.98 -2.06
CA PHE A 44 -3.04 3.82 -2.54
C PHE A 44 -2.92 2.63 -3.51
N ALA A 45 -3.53 1.49 -3.17
CA ALA A 45 -3.56 0.34 -4.08
C ALA A 45 -4.22 0.69 -5.43
N GLY A 46 -5.39 1.34 -5.40
CA GLY A 46 -6.06 1.81 -6.61
C GLY A 46 -5.22 2.81 -7.42
N CYS A 47 -4.51 3.73 -6.75
CA CYS A 47 -3.60 4.68 -7.39
C CYS A 47 -2.46 3.94 -8.13
N MET A 48 -1.85 2.93 -7.50
CA MET A 48 -0.80 2.13 -8.13
C MET A 48 -1.31 1.37 -9.34
N LEU A 49 -2.45 0.72 -9.27
CA LEU A 49 -3.07 0.04 -10.42
C LEU A 49 -3.35 1.02 -11.56
N GLY A 50 -3.88 2.20 -11.24
CA GLY A 50 -4.14 3.27 -12.21
C GLY A 50 -2.88 3.83 -12.89
N TYR A 51 -1.73 3.86 -12.21
CA TYR A 51 -0.45 4.25 -12.83
C TYR A 51 -0.02 3.32 -13.96
N PHE A 52 -0.36 2.05 -13.84
CA PHE A 52 -0.03 1.04 -14.84
C PHE A 52 -1.15 0.78 -15.86
N GLY A 53 -2.19 1.61 -15.85
CA GLY A 53 -3.17 1.67 -16.92
C GLY A 53 -4.55 1.10 -16.61
N ALA A 54 -4.78 0.58 -15.40
CA ALA A 54 -6.12 0.15 -15.00
C ALA A 54 -7.12 1.32 -15.02
N GLU A 55 -8.35 1.03 -15.43
CA GLU A 55 -9.48 1.93 -15.24
C GLU A 55 -9.94 1.83 -13.79
N VAL A 56 -9.62 2.83 -12.98
CA VAL A 56 -10.02 2.86 -11.56
C VAL A 56 -11.23 3.76 -11.39
N ILE A 57 -12.35 3.17 -10.96
CA ILE A 57 -13.58 3.87 -10.60
C ILE A 57 -13.65 3.89 -9.07
N LYS A 58 -13.44 5.06 -8.49
CA LYS A 58 -13.53 5.26 -7.04
C LYS A 58 -14.93 5.67 -6.64
N ILE A 59 -15.53 4.90 -5.75
CA ILE A 59 -16.80 5.21 -5.11
C ILE A 59 -16.55 6.01 -3.85
N GLU A 60 -17.07 7.20 -3.78
CA GLU A 60 -16.95 8.09 -2.63
C GLU A 60 -18.31 8.30 -1.95
N PRO A 61 -18.34 8.46 -0.61
CA PRO A 61 -19.56 8.85 0.05
C PRO A 61 -19.98 10.27 -0.36
N PRO A 62 -21.23 10.68 -0.13
CA PRO A 62 -21.64 12.07 -0.23
C PRO A 62 -20.69 12.98 0.56
N GLY A 63 -20.18 14.03 -0.06
CA GLY A 63 -19.14 14.89 0.50
C GLY A 63 -17.70 14.47 0.18
N GLY A 64 -17.50 13.33 -0.47
CA GLY A 64 -16.20 12.83 -0.93
C GLY A 64 -15.43 12.02 0.13
N ASP A 65 -14.27 11.53 -0.29
CA ASP A 65 -13.35 10.83 0.62
C ASP A 65 -12.81 11.79 1.69
N PRO A 66 -12.79 11.42 2.98
CA PRO A 66 -12.28 12.27 4.06
C PRO A 66 -10.89 12.84 3.82
N ILE A 67 -10.02 12.15 3.07
CA ILE A 67 -8.66 12.64 2.76
C ILE A 67 -8.67 13.93 1.91
N ARG A 68 -9.78 14.26 1.26
CA ARG A 68 -9.94 15.52 0.52
C ARG A 68 -9.76 16.76 1.39
N ASN A 69 -9.90 16.60 2.71
CA ASN A 69 -9.81 17.67 3.70
C ASN A 69 -8.61 17.49 4.66
N TRP A 70 -7.70 16.55 4.38
CA TRP A 70 -6.58 16.25 5.28
C TRP A 70 -5.33 17.03 4.92
N ARG A 71 -4.58 17.42 5.98
CA ARG A 71 -3.29 18.15 5.90
C ARG A 71 -3.43 19.47 5.14
N GLU A 72 -2.51 19.79 4.25
CA GLU A 72 -2.47 21.04 3.51
C GLU A 72 -3.54 21.07 2.41
N VAL A 73 -4.47 22.01 2.57
CA VAL A 73 -5.57 22.25 1.62
C VAL A 73 -5.24 23.49 0.79
N LYS A 74 -5.27 23.35 -0.52
CA LYS A 74 -5.08 24.44 -1.48
C LYS A 74 -6.24 24.43 -2.48
N ASP A 75 -6.84 25.60 -2.71
CA ASP A 75 -7.98 25.77 -3.62
C ASP A 75 -9.13 24.79 -3.32
N GLY A 76 -9.47 24.64 -2.02
CA GLY A 76 -10.56 23.78 -1.55
C GLY A 76 -10.27 22.28 -1.61
N THR A 77 -9.03 21.84 -1.85
CA THR A 77 -8.71 20.42 -1.96
C THR A 77 -7.34 20.10 -1.33
N SER A 78 -7.29 19.02 -0.56
CA SER A 78 -6.03 18.51 0.00
C SER A 78 -4.99 18.21 -1.09
N LEU A 79 -3.76 18.67 -0.88
CA LEU A 79 -2.65 18.33 -1.75
C LEU A 79 -2.35 16.82 -1.72
N TRP A 80 -2.66 16.16 -0.62
CA TRP A 80 -2.52 14.71 -0.51
C TRP A 80 -3.55 13.97 -1.37
N TRP A 81 -4.81 14.45 -1.37
CA TRP A 81 -5.82 13.94 -2.30
C TRP A 81 -5.38 14.08 -3.77
N ARG A 82 -4.82 15.24 -4.15
CA ARG A 82 -4.30 15.44 -5.52
C ARG A 82 -3.25 14.40 -5.92
N SER A 83 -2.55 13.82 -4.96
CA SER A 83 -1.63 12.69 -5.19
C SER A 83 -2.35 11.36 -5.34
N LEU A 84 -3.25 11.02 -4.40
CA LEU A 84 -3.94 9.73 -4.37
C LEU A 84 -5.09 9.60 -5.37
N GLY A 85 -5.71 10.73 -5.74
CA GLY A 85 -6.81 10.76 -6.71
C GLY A 85 -6.38 10.64 -8.17
N ARG A 86 -5.07 10.63 -8.46
CA ARG A 86 -4.58 10.56 -9.84
C ARG A 86 -5.01 9.28 -10.54
N ASN A 87 -5.35 9.43 -11.85
CA ASN A 87 -5.78 8.34 -12.73
C ASN A 87 -7.05 7.61 -12.26
N LYS A 88 -7.89 8.27 -11.44
CA LYS A 88 -9.16 7.72 -10.99
C LYS A 88 -10.34 8.50 -11.56
N LYS A 89 -11.40 7.79 -11.89
CA LYS A 89 -12.73 8.33 -12.13
C LYS A 89 -13.49 8.27 -10.81
N CYS A 90 -13.88 9.42 -10.25
CA CYS A 90 -14.56 9.46 -8.96
C CYS A 90 -16.06 9.68 -9.16
N ILE A 91 -16.88 8.87 -8.51
CA ILE A 91 -18.33 9.04 -8.44
C ILE A 91 -18.77 9.05 -6.98
N SER A 92 -19.79 9.85 -6.68
CA SER A 92 -20.35 9.92 -5.32
C SER A 92 -21.60 9.05 -5.24
N LEU A 93 -21.60 8.05 -4.36
CA LEU A 93 -22.74 7.17 -4.09
C LEU A 93 -22.87 6.94 -2.58
N ASP A 94 -24.08 7.06 -2.06
CA ASP A 94 -24.35 6.73 -0.65
C ASP A 94 -24.63 5.22 -0.49
N LEU A 95 -23.62 4.47 -0.05
CA LEU A 95 -23.74 3.04 0.19
C LEU A 95 -24.62 2.67 1.41
N LYS A 96 -25.11 3.66 2.16
CA LYS A 96 -26.11 3.44 3.21
C LYS A 96 -27.51 3.28 2.62
N THR A 97 -27.74 3.78 1.42
CA THR A 97 -29.00 3.64 0.69
C THR A 97 -29.03 2.34 -0.13
N GLU A 98 -30.20 1.79 -0.38
CA GLU A 98 -30.37 0.62 -1.23
C GLU A 98 -30.02 0.94 -2.68
N GLU A 99 -30.47 2.09 -3.20
CA GLU A 99 -30.16 2.57 -4.55
C GLU A 99 -28.65 2.67 -4.80
N GLY A 100 -27.92 3.26 -3.84
CA GLY A 100 -26.45 3.40 -3.93
C GLY A 100 -25.75 2.04 -3.99
N ARG A 101 -26.19 1.08 -3.18
CA ARG A 101 -25.66 -0.29 -3.20
C ARG A 101 -25.97 -1.03 -4.51
N ASP A 102 -27.18 -0.88 -5.04
CA ASP A 102 -27.57 -1.53 -6.28
C ASP A 102 -26.79 -0.99 -7.49
N LEU A 103 -26.56 0.31 -7.54
CA LEU A 103 -25.70 0.90 -8.56
C LEU A 103 -24.26 0.37 -8.49
N VAL A 104 -23.70 0.26 -7.28
CA VAL A 104 -22.36 -0.30 -7.08
C VAL A 104 -22.30 -1.78 -7.47
N LYS A 105 -23.32 -2.60 -7.12
CA LYS A 105 -23.41 -4.00 -7.57
C LYS A 105 -23.38 -4.12 -9.09
N GLN A 106 -24.10 -3.23 -9.79
CA GLN A 106 -24.10 -3.23 -11.26
C GLN A 106 -22.69 -2.92 -11.82
N LEU A 107 -21.95 -1.98 -11.23
CA LEU A 107 -20.57 -1.71 -11.61
C LEU A 107 -19.64 -2.90 -11.35
N MET A 108 -19.82 -3.57 -10.21
CA MET A 108 -19.01 -4.72 -9.81
C MET A 108 -19.20 -5.96 -10.70
N LYS A 109 -20.37 -6.11 -11.33
CA LYS A 109 -20.59 -7.19 -12.33
C LYS A 109 -19.65 -7.12 -13.52
N THR A 110 -19.14 -5.93 -13.83
CA THR A 110 -18.21 -5.70 -14.95
C THR A 110 -16.77 -5.42 -14.51
N ALA A 111 -16.50 -5.54 -13.22
CA ALA A 111 -15.17 -5.30 -12.66
C ALA A 111 -14.30 -6.56 -12.71
N ASP A 112 -13.01 -6.37 -12.90
CA ASP A 112 -12.01 -7.41 -12.70
C ASP A 112 -11.57 -7.47 -11.24
N VAL A 113 -11.51 -6.31 -10.58
CA VAL A 113 -11.00 -6.16 -9.22
C VAL A 113 -11.90 -5.22 -8.42
N VAL A 114 -12.18 -5.60 -7.18
CA VAL A 114 -12.73 -4.72 -6.15
C VAL A 114 -11.65 -4.52 -5.10
N VAL A 115 -11.44 -3.27 -4.66
CA VAL A 115 -10.52 -2.93 -3.56
C VAL A 115 -11.29 -2.19 -2.47
N GLU A 116 -11.21 -2.67 -1.24
CA GLU A 116 -11.87 -2.06 -0.09
C GLU A 116 -10.95 -2.05 1.15
N ASN A 117 -11.22 -1.15 2.09
CA ASN A 117 -10.54 -1.13 3.39
C ASN A 117 -11.48 -0.74 4.54
N PHE A 118 -12.71 -1.26 4.52
CA PHE A 118 -13.66 -1.14 5.62
C PHE A 118 -13.30 -2.13 6.75
N ARG A 119 -13.93 -1.92 7.89
CA ARG A 119 -13.89 -2.94 8.96
C ARG A 119 -14.57 -4.21 8.49
N PRO A 120 -14.07 -5.39 8.88
CA PRO A 120 -14.75 -6.65 8.63
C PRO A 120 -16.23 -6.60 9.04
N GLY A 121 -17.10 -7.21 8.23
CA GLY A 121 -18.53 -7.24 8.46
C GLY A 121 -19.33 -6.01 7.97
N VAL A 122 -18.68 -4.92 7.54
CA VAL A 122 -19.39 -3.74 7.03
C VAL A 122 -20.01 -4.01 5.65
N LEU A 123 -19.21 -4.54 4.75
CA LEU A 123 -19.68 -4.83 3.37
C LEU A 123 -20.63 -6.02 3.32
N GLU A 124 -20.48 -6.98 4.22
CA GLU A 124 -21.42 -8.07 4.44
C GLU A 124 -22.84 -7.55 4.78
N LYS A 125 -22.94 -6.60 5.70
CA LYS A 125 -24.22 -5.95 6.08
C LYS A 125 -24.86 -5.19 4.93
N TRP A 126 -24.07 -4.79 3.95
CA TRP A 126 -24.56 -4.07 2.77
C TRP A 126 -24.80 -4.99 1.57
N GLY A 127 -24.54 -6.30 1.70
CA GLY A 127 -24.63 -7.26 0.62
C GLY A 127 -23.65 -6.97 -0.53
N LEU A 128 -22.50 -6.42 -0.16
CA LEU A 128 -21.38 -6.11 -1.05
C LEU A 128 -20.17 -7.01 -0.72
N ASP A 129 -20.40 -8.13 -0.10
CA ASP A 129 -19.38 -9.11 0.29
C ASP A 129 -18.90 -9.95 -0.91
N PRO A 130 -17.71 -10.57 -0.80
CA PRO A 130 -17.14 -11.38 -1.89
C PRO A 130 -18.05 -12.52 -2.34
N VAL A 131 -18.71 -13.21 -1.41
CA VAL A 131 -19.54 -14.39 -1.73
C VAL A 131 -20.72 -13.98 -2.61
N SER A 132 -21.44 -12.92 -2.21
CA SER A 132 -22.58 -12.40 -2.98
C SER A 132 -22.16 -11.91 -4.37
N LEU A 133 -21.01 -11.19 -4.46
CA LEU A 133 -20.58 -10.59 -5.71
C LEU A 133 -19.93 -11.61 -6.66
N GLN A 134 -19.21 -12.59 -6.15
CA GLN A 134 -18.62 -13.66 -6.97
C GLN A 134 -19.68 -14.64 -7.51
N ALA A 135 -20.86 -14.71 -6.90
CA ALA A 135 -22.00 -15.43 -7.48
C ALA A 135 -22.45 -14.82 -8.83
N ASP A 136 -22.42 -13.48 -8.93
CA ASP A 136 -22.76 -12.74 -10.14
C ASP A 136 -21.56 -12.58 -11.10
N ASN A 137 -20.34 -12.54 -10.57
CA ASN A 137 -19.09 -12.40 -11.32
C ASN A 137 -18.03 -13.39 -10.80
N PRO A 138 -18.05 -14.66 -11.28
CA PRO A 138 -17.18 -15.72 -10.78
C PRO A 138 -15.69 -15.52 -10.99
N ASN A 139 -15.30 -14.50 -11.77
CA ASN A 139 -13.91 -14.14 -12.05
C ASN A 139 -13.44 -12.90 -11.28
N LEU A 140 -14.25 -12.38 -10.38
CA LEU A 140 -13.94 -11.18 -9.61
C LEU A 140 -12.81 -11.44 -8.60
N ILE A 141 -11.77 -10.62 -8.65
CA ILE A 141 -10.76 -10.53 -7.61
C ILE A 141 -11.24 -9.51 -6.58
N TYR A 142 -11.31 -9.91 -5.32
CA TYR A 142 -11.83 -9.07 -4.23
C TYR A 142 -10.73 -8.83 -3.20
N ALA A 143 -10.10 -7.66 -3.20
CA ALA A 143 -9.02 -7.30 -2.29
C ALA A 143 -9.57 -6.52 -1.08
N ARG A 144 -9.31 -7.05 0.11
CA ARG A 144 -9.75 -6.54 1.41
C ARG A 144 -8.54 -6.15 2.25
N ILE A 145 -8.46 -4.90 2.68
CA ILE A 145 -7.38 -4.42 3.52
C ILE A 145 -7.97 -4.00 4.86
N SER A 146 -7.56 -4.66 5.94
CA SER A 146 -8.07 -4.36 7.27
C SER A 146 -6.95 -4.38 8.31
N GLY A 147 -7.21 -3.92 9.54
CA GLY A 147 -6.19 -3.87 10.59
C GLY A 147 -5.56 -5.23 10.88
N TYR A 148 -6.41 -6.25 11.03
CA TYR A 148 -6.01 -7.57 11.53
C TYR A 148 -6.47 -8.73 10.64
N GLY A 149 -6.85 -8.47 9.39
CA GLY A 149 -7.41 -9.48 8.49
C GLY A 149 -8.91 -9.72 8.72
N GLN A 150 -9.50 -10.56 7.87
CA GLN A 150 -10.93 -10.87 7.91
C GLN A 150 -11.26 -12.00 8.92
N THR A 151 -10.26 -12.72 9.37
CA THR A 151 -10.39 -13.86 10.29
C THR A 151 -9.42 -13.75 11.46
N GLY A 152 -9.56 -14.63 12.43
CA GLY A 152 -8.69 -14.67 13.61
C GLY A 152 -9.21 -13.82 14.80
N PRO A 153 -8.52 -13.90 15.95
CA PRO A 153 -9.05 -13.37 17.23
C PRO A 153 -9.11 -11.84 17.30
N TYR A 154 -8.44 -11.13 16.38
CA TYR A 154 -8.40 -9.67 16.35
C TYR A 154 -9.17 -9.06 15.18
N SER A 155 -9.77 -9.86 14.32
CA SER A 155 -10.47 -9.37 13.12
C SER A 155 -11.55 -8.30 13.41
N GLU A 156 -12.24 -8.43 14.53
CA GLU A 156 -13.28 -7.47 14.94
C GLU A 156 -12.73 -6.23 15.64
N LYS A 157 -11.44 -6.21 16.01
CA LYS A 157 -10.83 -5.07 16.69
C LYS A 157 -10.61 -3.90 15.74
N ALA A 158 -10.71 -2.70 16.27
CA ALA A 158 -10.33 -1.50 15.54
C ALA A 158 -8.81 -1.49 15.31
N GLY A 159 -8.38 -1.43 14.05
CA GLY A 159 -6.98 -1.41 13.64
C GLY A 159 -6.72 -0.26 12.69
N PHE A 160 -6.14 0.84 13.19
CA PHE A 160 -5.50 1.85 12.34
C PHE A 160 -4.03 1.49 12.13
N ALA A 161 -3.42 1.96 11.05
CA ALA A 161 -2.03 1.69 10.73
C ALA A 161 -1.08 1.92 11.90
N SER A 162 -1.27 2.98 12.68
CA SER A 162 -0.46 3.25 13.87
C SER A 162 -0.46 2.14 14.93
N ALA A 163 -1.61 1.52 15.19
CA ALA A 163 -1.72 0.40 16.12
C ALA A 163 -1.12 -0.88 15.51
N CYS A 164 -1.35 -1.09 14.21
CA CYS A 164 -0.82 -2.24 13.48
C CYS A 164 0.71 -2.19 13.33
N GLU A 165 1.29 -1.00 13.11
CA GLU A 165 2.74 -0.77 13.16
C GLU A 165 3.34 -1.12 14.53
N ALA A 166 2.63 -0.84 15.61
CA ALA A 166 3.09 -1.12 16.96
C ALA A 166 3.00 -2.62 17.29
N ILE A 167 1.85 -3.26 17.02
CA ILE A 167 1.63 -4.67 17.35
C ILE A 167 2.49 -5.60 16.51
N SER A 168 2.86 -5.19 15.29
CA SER A 168 3.79 -5.94 14.44
C SER A 168 5.23 -5.97 14.97
N GLY A 169 5.58 -5.12 15.95
CA GLY A 169 6.95 -4.92 16.41
C GLY A 169 7.74 -3.87 15.63
N PHE A 170 7.25 -3.40 14.48
CA PHE A 170 7.97 -2.44 13.64
C PHE A 170 8.37 -1.18 14.40
N ARG A 171 7.50 -0.64 15.25
CA ARG A 171 7.83 0.54 16.05
C ARG A 171 8.86 0.28 17.12
N PHE A 172 8.87 -0.92 17.69
CA PHE A 172 9.81 -1.27 18.76
C PHE A 172 11.27 -1.18 18.29
N VAL A 173 11.56 -1.64 17.07
CA VAL A 173 12.93 -1.62 16.52
C VAL A 173 13.35 -0.25 15.98
N ASN A 174 12.45 0.72 15.91
CA ASN A 174 12.73 2.08 15.43
C ASN A 174 12.92 3.05 16.60
N GLY A 175 13.97 3.86 16.52
CA GLY A 175 14.27 4.89 17.49
C GLY A 175 15.66 4.74 18.07
N TYR A 176 15.92 5.52 19.13
CA TYR A 176 17.18 5.47 19.86
C TYR A 176 17.09 4.58 21.09
N PRO A 177 18.19 3.88 21.46
CA PRO A 177 18.21 3.05 22.64
C PRO A 177 17.81 3.82 23.91
N GLY A 178 16.90 3.24 24.68
CA GLY A 178 16.40 3.86 25.92
C GLY A 178 15.34 4.95 25.76
N GLU A 179 14.96 5.29 24.53
CA GLU A 179 13.91 6.26 24.25
C GLU A 179 12.58 5.59 23.86
N ALA A 180 11.51 6.38 23.83
CA ALA A 180 10.22 5.89 23.37
C ALA A 180 10.29 5.49 21.87
N PRO A 181 9.61 4.38 21.48
CA PRO A 181 9.54 3.99 20.09
C PRO A 181 9.01 5.11 19.20
N VAL A 182 9.71 5.39 18.11
CA VAL A 182 9.34 6.47 17.20
C VAL A 182 8.56 5.96 15.99
N ARG A 183 7.87 6.88 15.36
CA ARG A 183 7.12 6.65 14.14
C ARG A 183 7.76 7.44 12.98
N PRO A 184 7.91 6.85 11.79
CA PRO A 184 8.15 7.66 10.59
C PRO A 184 7.01 8.67 10.40
N ASN A 185 7.33 9.90 10.01
CA ASN A 185 6.30 10.91 9.73
C ASN A 185 5.58 10.68 8.38
N LEU A 186 5.25 9.42 8.12
CA LEU A 186 4.57 8.91 6.93
C LEU A 186 3.54 7.87 7.36
N SER A 187 2.52 7.64 6.52
CA SER A 187 1.55 6.56 6.72
C SER A 187 2.08 5.26 6.13
N ILE A 188 3.16 4.75 6.72
CA ILE A 188 3.91 3.63 6.17
C ILE A 188 3.10 2.33 6.23
N GLY A 189 2.37 2.09 7.33
CA GLY A 189 1.53 0.90 7.47
C GLY A 189 0.48 0.79 6.38
N ASP A 190 -0.23 1.90 6.08
CA ASP A 190 -1.20 1.94 4.99
C ASP A 190 -0.56 1.73 3.62
N THR A 191 0.57 2.41 3.39
CA THR A 191 1.26 2.37 2.08
C THR A 191 1.81 0.97 1.80
N ILE A 192 2.46 0.34 2.77
CA ILE A 192 3.00 -1.02 2.63
C ILE A 192 1.87 -2.04 2.44
N SER A 193 0.78 -1.91 3.19
CA SER A 193 -0.38 -2.81 3.01
C SER A 193 -1.04 -2.61 1.64
N GLY A 194 -1.12 -1.38 1.17
CA GLY A 194 -1.57 -1.10 -0.20
C GLY A 194 -0.67 -1.75 -1.27
N LEU A 195 0.66 -1.77 -1.06
CA LEU A 195 1.59 -2.49 -1.94
C LEU A 195 1.37 -4.01 -1.88
N HIS A 196 1.20 -4.58 -0.68
CA HIS A 196 0.88 -6.01 -0.55
C HIS A 196 -0.44 -6.36 -1.24
N ALA A 197 -1.45 -5.49 -1.14
CA ALA A 197 -2.70 -5.67 -1.86
C ALA A 197 -2.49 -5.67 -3.38
N VAL A 198 -1.68 -4.76 -3.92
CA VAL A 198 -1.33 -4.76 -5.36
C VAL A 198 -0.63 -6.04 -5.76
N ILE A 199 0.35 -6.51 -4.97
CA ILE A 199 1.04 -7.78 -5.22
C ILE A 199 0.04 -8.95 -5.22
N GLY A 200 -0.80 -9.04 -4.20
CA GLY A 200 -1.84 -10.07 -4.10
C GLY A 200 -2.83 -10.04 -5.26
N ILE A 201 -3.28 -8.85 -5.67
CA ILE A 201 -4.16 -8.66 -6.84
C ILE A 201 -3.48 -9.18 -8.11
N LEU A 202 -2.21 -8.83 -8.35
CA LEU A 202 -1.49 -9.28 -9.55
C LEU A 202 -1.29 -10.80 -9.57
N MET A 203 -1.01 -11.41 -8.41
CA MET A 203 -0.95 -12.87 -8.28
C MET A 203 -2.31 -13.53 -8.56
N ALA A 204 -3.39 -12.97 -8.00
CA ALA A 204 -4.75 -13.46 -8.21
C ALA A 204 -5.19 -13.32 -9.68
N LEU A 205 -4.86 -12.20 -10.34
CA LEU A 205 -5.10 -12.01 -11.77
C LEU A 205 -4.36 -13.05 -12.61
N ARG A 206 -3.10 -13.33 -12.28
CA ARG A 206 -2.32 -14.37 -12.97
C ARG A 206 -2.95 -15.76 -12.80
N ALA A 207 -3.41 -16.09 -11.60
CA ALA A 207 -4.10 -17.35 -11.31
C ALA A 207 -5.47 -17.40 -12.02
N LYS A 208 -6.22 -16.29 -12.05
CA LYS A 208 -7.48 -16.16 -12.80
C LYS A 208 -7.28 -16.45 -14.28
N ASP A 209 -6.29 -15.83 -14.90
CA ASP A 209 -6.01 -16.04 -16.34
C ASP A 209 -5.74 -17.51 -16.66
N GLN A 210 -5.01 -18.21 -15.79
CA GLN A 210 -4.74 -19.63 -15.93
C GLN A 210 -6.02 -20.47 -15.77
N ALA A 211 -6.83 -20.20 -14.74
CA ALA A 211 -8.10 -20.91 -14.51
C ALA A 211 -9.07 -20.73 -15.68
N VAL A 212 -9.20 -19.50 -16.18
CA VAL A 212 -10.06 -19.20 -17.34
C VAL A 212 -9.58 -19.92 -18.59
N HIS A 213 -8.27 -20.01 -18.82
CA HIS A 213 -7.69 -20.78 -19.91
C HIS A 213 -8.03 -22.28 -19.81
N GLU A 214 -8.18 -22.80 -18.61
CA GLU A 214 -8.62 -24.18 -18.33
C GLU A 214 -10.16 -24.37 -18.35
N GLY A 215 -10.91 -23.31 -18.68
CA GLY A 215 -12.39 -23.34 -18.69
C GLY A 215 -13.04 -23.28 -17.30
N LYS A 216 -12.31 -22.79 -16.30
CA LYS A 216 -12.77 -22.65 -14.90
C LYS A 216 -12.95 -21.18 -14.53
N SER A 217 -13.73 -20.91 -13.49
CA SER A 217 -13.75 -19.60 -12.85
C SER A 217 -12.49 -19.39 -12.02
N GLY A 218 -11.99 -18.15 -11.97
CA GLY A 218 -10.73 -17.80 -11.31
C GLY A 218 -10.84 -16.68 -10.27
N GLY A 219 -12.05 -16.33 -9.83
CA GLY A 219 -12.25 -15.31 -8.79
C GLY A 219 -11.62 -15.71 -7.46
N GLN A 220 -10.99 -14.72 -6.78
CA GLN A 220 -10.32 -14.93 -5.50
C GLN A 220 -10.54 -13.77 -4.55
N VAL A 221 -10.44 -14.05 -3.26
CA VAL A 221 -10.35 -13.03 -2.21
C VAL A 221 -8.88 -12.87 -1.81
N VAL A 222 -8.43 -11.63 -1.81
CA VAL A 222 -7.11 -11.25 -1.32
C VAL A 222 -7.30 -10.54 0.01
N ASP A 223 -6.99 -11.20 1.11
CA ASP A 223 -7.07 -10.65 2.47
C ASP A 223 -5.71 -10.11 2.89
N VAL A 224 -5.65 -8.83 3.25
CA VAL A 224 -4.42 -8.13 3.62
C VAL A 224 -4.60 -7.48 4.99
N ALA A 225 -3.85 -7.97 5.97
CA ALA A 225 -3.80 -7.35 7.28
C ALA A 225 -2.67 -6.31 7.36
N LEU A 226 -2.98 -5.13 7.91
CA LEU A 226 -1.97 -4.08 8.08
C LEU A 226 -0.82 -4.52 8.98
N TYR A 227 -1.13 -5.23 10.09
CA TYR A 227 -0.08 -5.68 11.01
C TYR A 227 0.84 -6.75 10.40
N GLU A 228 0.30 -7.66 9.57
CA GLU A 228 1.10 -8.67 8.87
C GLU A 228 1.97 -8.06 7.79
N SER A 229 1.44 -7.06 7.08
CA SER A 229 2.20 -6.30 6.10
C SER A 229 3.42 -5.61 6.71
N MET A 230 3.27 -5.08 7.92
CA MET A 230 4.38 -4.47 8.67
C MET A 230 5.31 -5.52 9.29
N PHE A 231 4.75 -6.62 9.80
CA PHE A 231 5.51 -7.75 10.32
C PHE A 231 6.44 -8.37 9.25
N ASN A 232 6.00 -8.44 8.01
CA ASN A 232 6.81 -8.93 6.88
C ASN A 232 8.09 -8.11 6.63
N LEU A 233 8.20 -6.88 7.17
CA LEU A 233 9.38 -6.04 7.06
C LEU A 233 10.43 -6.29 8.16
N LEU A 234 10.16 -7.18 9.12
CA LEU A 234 11.02 -7.38 10.28
C LEU A 234 12.26 -8.25 10.01
N GLU A 235 12.53 -8.57 8.76
CA GLU A 235 13.74 -9.30 8.34
C GLU A 235 14.00 -10.57 9.20
N ALA A 236 15.14 -10.61 9.90
CA ALA A 236 15.58 -11.71 10.73
C ALA A 236 15.20 -11.57 12.22
N VAL A 237 14.40 -10.57 12.62
CA VAL A 237 14.08 -10.33 14.05
C VAL A 237 13.51 -11.58 14.72
N ILE A 238 12.60 -12.29 14.07
CA ILE A 238 11.97 -13.49 14.63
C ILE A 238 12.94 -14.68 14.65
N PRO A 239 13.64 -15.02 13.56
CA PRO A 239 14.67 -16.07 13.60
C PRO A 239 15.79 -15.80 14.62
N GLU A 240 16.20 -14.56 14.82
CA GLU A 240 17.20 -14.20 15.84
C GLU A 240 16.68 -14.46 17.27
N TYR A 241 15.43 -14.15 17.52
CA TYR A 241 14.80 -14.43 18.80
C TYR A 241 14.62 -15.95 19.03
N ASP A 242 14.05 -16.65 18.06
CA ASP A 242 13.77 -18.08 18.17
C ASP A 242 15.05 -18.92 18.27
N GLY A 243 16.04 -18.63 17.42
CA GLY A 243 17.27 -19.39 17.34
C GLY A 243 18.34 -19.04 18.36
N ALA A 244 18.37 -17.80 18.86
CA ALA A 244 19.45 -17.29 19.70
C ALA A 244 18.96 -16.52 20.95
N GLY A 245 17.66 -16.34 21.16
CA GLY A 245 17.10 -15.56 22.26
C GLY A 245 17.39 -14.06 22.16
N VAL A 246 17.81 -13.58 20.99
CA VAL A 246 18.18 -12.16 20.80
C VAL A 246 16.95 -11.30 20.55
N VAL A 247 16.71 -10.34 21.43
CA VAL A 247 15.69 -9.30 21.24
C VAL A 247 16.36 -8.09 20.61
N ARG A 248 16.13 -7.87 19.29
CA ARG A 248 16.69 -6.74 18.56
C ARG A 248 16.17 -5.43 19.15
N GLN A 249 17.10 -4.56 19.55
CA GLN A 249 16.79 -3.25 20.14
C GLN A 249 16.85 -2.14 19.08
N PRO A 250 16.24 -0.98 19.35
CA PRO A 250 16.44 0.21 18.51
C PRO A 250 17.93 0.57 18.44
N SER A 251 18.40 1.01 17.29
CA SER A 251 19.81 1.30 17.04
C SER A 251 20.09 2.75 16.56
N GLY A 252 19.11 3.62 16.66
CA GLY A 252 19.20 5.01 16.19
C GLY A 252 19.31 5.08 14.67
N THR A 253 20.40 5.66 14.18
CA THR A 253 20.68 5.82 12.74
C THR A 253 21.55 4.72 12.17
N THR A 254 21.89 3.70 12.96
CA THR A 254 22.70 2.56 12.53
C THR A 254 21.84 1.35 12.19
N VAL A 255 22.44 0.35 11.57
CA VAL A 255 21.84 -0.98 11.38
C VAL A 255 22.64 -1.98 12.21
N THR A 256 21.94 -2.79 13.01
CA THR A 256 22.56 -3.80 13.87
C THR A 256 23.43 -4.77 13.05
N GLY A 257 24.68 -4.96 13.46
CA GLY A 257 25.60 -5.89 12.83
C GLY A 257 26.27 -5.40 11.54
N ILE A 258 26.00 -4.17 11.09
CA ILE A 258 26.58 -3.61 9.86
C ILE A 258 27.31 -2.31 10.17
N VAL A 259 28.65 -2.29 10.01
CA VAL A 259 29.52 -1.15 10.34
C VAL A 259 30.48 -0.89 9.18
N PRO A 260 30.76 0.38 8.82
CA PRO A 260 30.04 1.58 9.20
C PRO A 260 28.76 1.79 8.36
N THR A 261 27.64 1.96 9.02
CA THR A 261 26.39 2.42 8.41
C THR A 261 25.74 3.35 9.41
N ASN A 262 25.79 4.66 9.14
CA ASN A 262 25.28 5.66 10.08
C ASN A 262 25.08 7.03 9.41
N THR A 263 24.39 7.90 10.15
CA THR A 263 24.24 9.32 9.81
C THR A 263 25.22 10.12 10.67
N TYR A 264 26.04 10.93 10.04
CA TYR A 264 27.07 11.75 10.69
C TYR A 264 26.76 13.23 10.51
N LYS A 265 26.99 14.02 11.57
CA LYS A 265 26.88 15.48 11.50
C LYS A 265 28.14 16.06 10.89
N CYS A 266 27.99 16.93 9.90
CA CYS A 266 29.09 17.67 9.25
C CYS A 266 29.41 18.97 9.99
N ALA A 267 30.54 19.59 9.66
CA ALA A 267 31.00 20.85 10.27
C ALA A 267 30.07 22.04 9.95
N ASP A 268 29.29 21.96 8.89
CA ASP A 268 28.34 22.99 8.46
C ASP A 268 26.88 22.70 8.97
N ASP A 269 26.77 21.94 10.05
CA ASP A 269 25.48 21.52 10.66
C ASP A 269 24.57 20.67 9.78
N LYS A 270 25.01 20.26 8.60
CA LYS A 270 24.31 19.29 7.76
C LYS A 270 24.60 17.86 8.17
N PHE A 271 23.96 16.92 7.52
CA PHE A 271 24.15 15.50 7.78
C PHE A 271 24.54 14.76 6.51
N VAL A 272 25.42 13.78 6.66
CA VAL A 272 25.80 12.83 5.62
C VAL A 272 25.46 11.41 6.09
N VAL A 273 24.92 10.60 5.20
CA VAL A 273 24.74 9.17 5.42
C VAL A 273 25.90 8.43 4.77
N ILE A 274 26.60 7.62 5.55
CA ILE A 274 27.72 6.81 5.06
C ILE A 274 27.33 5.34 5.26
N GLY A 275 27.34 4.58 4.15
CA GLY A 275 27.21 3.12 4.15
C GLY A 275 28.49 2.49 3.59
N GLY A 276 29.34 2.01 4.49
CA GLY A 276 30.62 1.38 4.14
C GLY A 276 30.60 -0.14 4.23
N ASN A 277 29.46 -0.75 3.91
CA ASN A 277 29.18 -2.16 4.12
C ASN A 277 30.03 -3.04 3.18
N GLY A 278 30.68 -4.03 3.74
CA GLY A 278 31.54 -4.99 3.04
C GLY A 278 32.98 -4.49 2.83
N ASP A 279 33.92 -5.42 2.83
CA ASP A 279 35.35 -5.18 2.94
C ASP A 279 35.90 -4.23 1.87
N SER A 280 35.49 -4.43 0.61
CA SER A 280 35.99 -3.60 -0.50
C SER A 280 35.46 -2.17 -0.45
N ILE A 281 34.24 -1.95 0.05
CA ILE A 281 33.65 -0.61 0.21
C ILE A 281 34.31 0.07 1.41
N PHE A 282 34.48 -0.67 2.51
CA PHE A 282 35.16 -0.18 3.71
C PHE A 282 36.60 0.26 3.39
N ALA A 283 37.37 -0.56 2.67
CA ALA A 283 38.73 -0.22 2.27
C ALA A 283 38.80 1.07 1.43
N ARG A 284 37.85 1.26 0.51
CA ARG A 284 37.74 2.52 -0.27
C ARG A 284 37.37 3.72 0.60
N LEU A 285 36.46 3.52 1.55
CA LEU A 285 36.07 4.56 2.49
C LEU A 285 37.26 4.97 3.33
N MET A 286 38.02 4.03 3.93
CA MET A 286 39.20 4.32 4.72
C MET A 286 40.25 5.08 3.91
N LYS A 287 40.46 4.70 2.66
CA LYS A 287 41.37 5.44 1.76
C LYS A 287 40.89 6.87 1.46
N ALA A 288 39.58 7.09 1.44
CA ALA A 288 39.03 8.43 1.13
C ALA A 288 39.04 9.39 2.33
N VAL A 289 39.02 8.86 3.55
CA VAL A 289 39.01 9.68 4.78
C VAL A 289 40.39 9.83 5.42
N GLY A 290 41.44 9.16 4.92
CA GLY A 290 42.81 9.18 5.43
C GLY A 290 43.05 8.02 6.35
#